data_c9b7aca1de0193c674c0c620ea882407
#
_entry.id   c9b7aca1de0193c674c0c620ea882407
#
_cell.length_a   1.000
_cell.length_b   1.000
_cell.length_c   1.000
_cell.angle_alpha   90.00
_cell.angle_beta   90.00
_cell.angle_gamma   90.00
#
_symmetry.space_group_name_H-M   'P 1'
#
loop_
_entity.id
_entity.type
_entity.pdbx_description
1 polymer ?
#
loop_
_entity_poly.entity_id
_entity_poly.type
_entity_poly.pdbx_seq_one_letter_code
_entity_poly.pdbx_strand_id
1 'polypeptide(L)'
;RREAQHNEMNTMFAKKALLGAAAALTVLTLAGCSTPDSHEPADLQDFREMVSPKVSWTASVGESDGYLTPAVTENAVYAAGGSSLYRLDRHTGDKVWEAEAGSRIVAGVGTDGMHQAVVTDRGEVEVYDAEGKFIWRATLSAETDVPPLVGQGLVVVKTSDTRITAFDIVTGERRWHYQGQAPALTLQAFNQMAWSPAGILAGQANGRLLALGLNGKPVFDAVIGQAAGITEVERLIDVVGRPWVDNQLMCAAAFQGNLVCMSSTNGQLVWNAKVDSVTGPVA
;
A
#
# COMPACT_ATOMS: atom_id res chain seq x y z
N ARG A 1 -10.37 31.86 -77.88
CA ARG A 1 -10.54 30.39 -77.57
C ARG A 1 -9.33 29.77 -76.91
N ARG A 2 -8.08 30.18 -77.22
CA ARG A 2 -6.84 29.61 -76.58
C ARG A 2 -6.62 30.12 -75.15
N GLU A 3 -6.97 31.33 -74.81
CA GLU A 3 -6.80 31.87 -73.44
C GLU A 3 -7.77 31.25 -72.42
N ALA A 4 -9.00 30.92 -72.84
CA ALA A 4 -9.96 30.26 -71.94
C ALA A 4 -9.50 28.82 -71.56
N GLN A 5 -8.91 28.09 -72.50
CA GLN A 5 -8.37 26.73 -72.23
C GLN A 5 -7.13 26.73 -71.31
N HIS A 6 -6.30 27.77 -71.40
CA HIS A 6 -5.13 27.90 -70.53
C HIS A 6 -5.50 28.21 -69.07
N ASN A 7 -6.58 28.97 -68.90
CA ASN A 7 -7.06 29.36 -67.55
C ASN A 7 -7.77 28.18 -66.85
N GLU A 8 -8.54 27.37 -67.60
CA GLU A 8 -9.14 26.14 -67.04
C GLU A 8 -8.10 25.11 -66.62
N MET A 9 -7.05 24.94 -67.44
CA MET A 9 -5.98 23.99 -67.16
C MET A 9 -5.18 24.39 -65.89
N ASN A 10 -4.89 25.69 -65.72
CA ASN A 10 -4.22 26.20 -64.54
C ASN A 10 -5.05 26.07 -63.24
N THR A 11 -6.37 26.31 -63.32
CA THR A 11 -7.27 26.12 -62.19
C THR A 11 -7.44 24.65 -61.81
N MET A 12 -7.38 23.74 -62.78
CA MET A 12 -7.45 22.28 -62.56
C MET A 12 -6.16 21.74 -61.91
N PHE A 13 -4.99 22.25 -62.29
CA PHE A 13 -3.72 21.93 -61.64
C PHE A 13 -3.61 22.49 -60.23
N ALA A 14 -4.07 23.72 -60.01
CA ALA A 14 -4.11 24.33 -58.68
C ALA A 14 -5.05 23.59 -57.71
N LYS A 15 -6.22 23.14 -58.19
CA LYS A 15 -7.16 22.33 -57.37
C LYS A 15 -6.57 20.93 -57.03
N LYS A 16 -5.89 20.27 -57.97
CA LYS A 16 -5.23 18.99 -57.69
C LYS A 16 -4.03 19.13 -56.74
N ALA A 17 -3.27 20.23 -56.84
CA ALA A 17 -2.19 20.50 -55.89
C ALA A 17 -2.69 20.80 -54.47
N LEU A 18 -3.82 21.54 -54.35
CA LEU A 18 -4.46 21.82 -53.05
C LEU A 18 -5.06 20.56 -52.40
N LEU A 19 -5.68 19.65 -53.21
CA LEU A 19 -6.18 18.38 -52.69
C LEU A 19 -5.02 17.44 -52.24
N GLY A 20 -3.91 17.44 -52.99
CA GLY A 20 -2.73 16.68 -52.63
C GLY A 20 -2.05 17.19 -51.34
N ALA A 21 -1.98 18.50 -51.19
CA ALA A 21 -1.44 19.13 -49.96
C ALA A 21 -2.34 18.90 -48.71
N ALA A 22 -3.67 18.96 -48.90
CA ALA A 22 -4.63 18.67 -47.82
C ALA A 22 -4.57 17.18 -47.42
N ALA A 23 -4.45 16.26 -48.37
CA ALA A 23 -4.30 14.83 -48.06
C ALA A 23 -2.97 14.50 -47.35
N ALA A 24 -1.88 15.19 -47.73
CA ALA A 24 -0.57 15.01 -47.07
C ALA A 24 -0.58 15.58 -45.63
N LEU A 25 -1.28 16.68 -45.41
CA LEU A 25 -1.42 17.27 -44.06
C LEU A 25 -2.27 16.39 -43.13
N THR A 26 -3.31 15.72 -43.64
CA THR A 26 -4.12 14.78 -42.84
C THR A 26 -3.37 13.50 -42.47
N VAL A 27 -2.47 13.05 -43.30
CA VAL A 27 -1.63 11.85 -43.00
C VAL A 27 -0.57 12.17 -41.92
N LEU A 28 -0.03 13.41 -41.88
CA LEU A 28 0.92 13.83 -40.86
C LEU A 28 0.30 14.01 -39.46
N THR A 29 -1.01 14.29 -39.39
CA THR A 29 -1.70 14.44 -38.08
C THR A 29 -2.11 13.10 -37.46
N LEU A 30 -2.06 11.99 -38.21
CA LEU A 30 -2.34 10.63 -37.73
C LEU A 30 -1.08 9.89 -37.21
N ALA A 31 0.11 10.46 -37.37
CA ALA A 31 1.31 10.01 -36.68
C ALA A 31 1.30 10.53 -35.24
N GLY A 32 0.22 10.23 -34.50
CA GLY A 32 0.13 10.44 -33.08
C GLY A 32 1.23 9.64 -32.39
N CYS A 33 1.94 10.30 -31.49
CA CYS A 33 2.98 9.75 -30.65
C CYS A 33 2.53 8.45 -29.97
N SER A 34 2.84 7.30 -30.55
CA SER A 34 2.99 6.10 -29.76
C SER A 34 4.39 6.18 -29.15
N THR A 35 4.50 6.89 -28.03
CA THR A 35 5.62 6.62 -27.12
C THR A 35 5.52 5.15 -26.74
N PRO A 36 6.58 4.34 -26.90
CA PRO A 36 6.57 2.98 -26.37
C PRO A 36 6.18 3.09 -24.89
N ASP A 37 5.13 2.37 -24.50
CA ASP A 37 4.73 2.31 -23.11
C ASP A 37 5.89 1.66 -22.33
N SER A 38 6.64 2.47 -21.59
CA SER A 38 7.77 1.99 -20.80
C SER A 38 7.36 1.09 -19.64
N HIS A 39 6.04 0.89 -19.46
CA HIS A 39 5.41 0.11 -18.40
C HIS A 39 4.57 -1.03 -18.97
N GLU A 40 4.91 -1.52 -20.16
CA GLU A 40 4.25 -2.71 -20.70
C GLU A 40 4.45 -3.88 -19.74
N PRO A 41 3.38 -4.57 -19.30
CA PRO A 41 3.50 -5.69 -18.38
C PRO A 41 4.42 -6.76 -18.97
N ALA A 42 5.28 -7.33 -18.14
CA ALA A 42 6.13 -8.43 -18.56
C ALA A 42 5.27 -9.66 -18.92
N ASP A 43 5.63 -10.35 -19.98
CA ASP A 43 5.00 -11.61 -20.36
C ASP A 43 5.16 -12.64 -19.24
N LEU A 44 4.05 -13.31 -18.90
CA LEU A 44 4.09 -14.43 -17.97
C LEU A 44 4.88 -15.59 -18.59
N GLN A 45 5.95 -15.98 -17.90
CA GLN A 45 6.74 -17.13 -18.29
C GLN A 45 6.07 -18.42 -17.81
N ASP A 46 6.06 -19.44 -18.65
CA ASP A 46 5.64 -20.77 -18.22
C ASP A 46 6.57 -21.25 -17.09
N PHE A 47 5.98 -21.70 -15.98
CA PHE A 47 6.73 -22.25 -14.87
C PHE A 47 6.18 -23.61 -14.46
N ARG A 48 7.04 -24.43 -13.89
CA ARG A 48 6.63 -25.70 -13.30
C ARG A 48 5.94 -25.43 -11.99
N GLU A 49 4.66 -25.78 -11.88
CA GLU A 49 3.94 -25.71 -10.61
C GLU A 49 4.61 -26.63 -9.57
N MET A 50 5.08 -26.05 -8.49
CA MET A 50 5.73 -26.78 -7.39
C MET A 50 4.81 -26.96 -6.19
N VAL A 51 3.77 -26.13 -6.05
CA VAL A 51 2.79 -26.14 -4.99
C VAL A 51 1.41 -25.89 -5.57
N SER A 52 0.47 -26.76 -5.26
CA SER A 52 -0.94 -26.60 -5.63
C SER A 52 -1.75 -26.30 -4.36
N PRO A 53 -2.08 -25.03 -4.10
CA PRO A 53 -2.83 -24.65 -2.91
C PRO A 53 -4.26 -25.24 -2.96
N LYS A 54 -4.74 -25.68 -1.81
CA LYS A 54 -6.14 -26.15 -1.65
C LYS A 54 -6.85 -25.34 -0.60
N VAL A 55 -8.12 -25.00 -0.86
CA VAL A 55 -8.98 -24.37 0.12
C VAL A 55 -9.32 -25.41 1.17
N SER A 56 -8.94 -25.16 2.44
CA SER A 56 -9.27 -26.04 3.56
C SER A 56 -10.65 -25.71 4.15
N TRP A 57 -10.97 -24.43 4.26
CA TRP A 57 -12.23 -23.92 4.77
C TRP A 57 -12.49 -22.50 4.28
N THR A 58 -13.72 -22.04 4.40
CA THR A 58 -14.15 -20.68 4.13
C THR A 58 -15.06 -20.19 5.25
N ALA A 59 -15.00 -18.91 5.59
CA ALA A 59 -15.88 -18.27 6.55
C ALA A 59 -16.37 -16.93 6.00
N SER A 60 -17.63 -16.58 6.30
CA SER A 60 -18.18 -15.26 5.98
C SER A 60 -18.03 -14.34 7.18
N VAL A 61 -17.46 -13.16 6.95
CA VAL A 61 -17.19 -12.16 8.00
C VAL A 61 -17.91 -10.83 7.74
N GLY A 62 -18.91 -10.82 6.86
CA GLY A 62 -19.66 -9.61 6.49
C GLY A 62 -19.03 -8.85 5.34
N GLU A 63 -19.47 -7.60 5.16
CA GLU A 63 -19.01 -6.72 4.08
C GLU A 63 -17.68 -6.07 4.42
N SER A 64 -16.84 -5.91 3.41
CA SER A 64 -15.55 -5.24 3.51
C SER A 64 -15.32 -4.32 2.32
N ASP A 65 -14.78 -3.14 2.54
CA ASP A 65 -14.41 -2.19 1.49
C ASP A 65 -13.09 -2.57 0.79
N GLY A 66 -12.57 -3.78 1.04
CA GLY A 66 -11.39 -4.33 0.38
C GLY A 66 -10.05 -4.02 1.05
N TYR A 67 -10.02 -3.18 2.08
CA TYR A 67 -8.78 -2.81 2.79
C TYR A 67 -8.58 -3.57 4.12
N LEU A 68 -9.60 -4.31 4.58
CA LEU A 68 -9.48 -5.11 5.80
C LEU A 68 -8.61 -6.33 5.57
N THR A 69 -7.55 -6.46 6.36
CA THR A 69 -6.58 -7.55 6.25
C THR A 69 -6.75 -8.49 7.45
N PRO A 70 -7.04 -9.77 7.23
CA PRO A 70 -7.04 -10.75 8.31
C PRO A 70 -5.67 -10.88 8.95
N ALA A 71 -5.63 -11.04 10.26
CA ALA A 71 -4.42 -11.36 11.00
C ALA A 71 -4.42 -12.83 11.40
N VAL A 72 -3.30 -13.52 11.14
CA VAL A 72 -3.14 -14.94 11.41
C VAL A 72 -2.13 -15.16 12.52
N THR A 73 -2.54 -15.92 13.53
CA THR A 73 -1.68 -16.39 14.60
C THR A 73 -1.53 -17.91 14.55
N GLU A 74 -0.83 -18.51 15.50
CA GLU A 74 -0.63 -19.95 15.55
C GLU A 74 -1.95 -20.74 15.56
N ASN A 75 -2.95 -20.27 16.31
CA ASN A 75 -4.20 -20.99 16.56
C ASN A 75 -5.49 -20.26 16.08
N ALA A 76 -5.36 -19.04 15.56
CA ALA A 76 -6.51 -18.25 15.20
C ALA A 76 -6.30 -17.41 13.93
N VAL A 77 -7.40 -17.11 13.26
CA VAL A 77 -7.54 -16.06 12.26
C VAL A 77 -8.47 -14.99 12.81
N TYR A 78 -8.00 -13.76 12.86
CA TYR A 78 -8.81 -12.61 13.23
C TYR A 78 -9.19 -11.86 11.96
N ALA A 79 -10.47 -11.61 11.78
CA ALA A 79 -11.00 -10.92 10.61
C ALA A 79 -12.07 -9.91 11.02
N ALA A 80 -12.29 -8.91 10.21
CA ALA A 80 -13.32 -7.90 10.44
C ALA A 80 -14.18 -7.71 9.19
N GLY A 81 -15.43 -7.29 9.40
CA GLY A 81 -16.36 -6.94 8.34
C GLY A 81 -17.56 -6.19 8.90
N GLY A 82 -17.99 -5.11 8.21
CA GLY A 82 -18.98 -4.21 8.76
C GLY A 82 -18.52 -3.58 10.07
N SER A 83 -19.26 -3.77 11.14
CA SER A 83 -18.88 -3.37 12.52
C SER A 83 -18.44 -4.56 13.38
N SER A 84 -18.31 -5.76 12.82
CA SER A 84 -17.99 -6.97 13.57
C SER A 84 -16.53 -7.37 13.43
N LEU A 85 -15.93 -7.77 14.56
CA LEU A 85 -14.61 -8.37 14.67
C LEU A 85 -14.79 -9.85 15.05
N TYR A 86 -14.10 -10.75 14.33
CA TYR A 86 -14.22 -12.19 14.48
C TYR A 86 -12.89 -12.82 14.89
N ARG A 87 -12.96 -13.81 15.76
CA ARG A 87 -11.92 -14.81 15.94
C ARG A 87 -12.41 -16.15 15.42
N LEU A 88 -11.66 -16.71 14.47
CA LEU A 88 -11.94 -18.00 13.85
C LEU A 88 -10.85 -18.99 14.25
N ASP A 89 -11.20 -20.25 14.44
CA ASP A 89 -10.21 -21.31 14.56
C ASP A 89 -9.43 -21.45 13.26
N ARG A 90 -8.11 -21.45 13.35
CA ARG A 90 -7.24 -21.48 12.16
C ARG A 90 -7.39 -22.76 11.34
N HIS A 91 -7.70 -23.89 11.98
CA HIS A 91 -7.72 -25.20 11.33
C HIS A 91 -9.09 -25.54 10.74
N THR A 92 -10.16 -25.12 11.41
CA THR A 92 -11.53 -25.49 11.03
C THR A 92 -12.29 -24.33 10.37
N GLY A 93 -11.90 -23.08 10.64
CA GLY A 93 -12.65 -21.90 10.24
C GLY A 93 -13.87 -21.59 11.11
N ASP A 94 -14.08 -22.37 12.18
CA ASP A 94 -15.22 -22.17 13.09
C ASP A 94 -15.08 -20.86 13.86
N LYS A 95 -16.20 -20.14 14.00
CA LYS A 95 -16.25 -18.92 14.80
C LYS A 95 -16.11 -19.23 16.28
N VAL A 96 -15.01 -18.73 16.88
CA VAL A 96 -14.76 -18.86 18.30
C VAL A 96 -15.51 -17.77 19.07
N TRP A 97 -15.45 -16.53 18.60
CA TRP A 97 -16.22 -15.40 19.10
C TRP A 97 -16.41 -14.31 18.03
N GLU A 98 -17.36 -13.44 18.30
CA GLU A 98 -17.66 -12.23 17.53
C GLU A 98 -17.84 -11.08 18.50
N ALA A 99 -17.23 -9.94 18.20
CA ALA A 99 -17.33 -8.70 18.96
C ALA A 99 -17.83 -7.58 18.07
N GLU A 100 -18.67 -6.70 18.61
CA GLU A 100 -19.21 -5.55 17.91
C GLU A 100 -18.40 -4.31 18.24
N ALA A 101 -17.88 -3.63 17.20
CA ALA A 101 -17.21 -2.34 17.34
C ALA A 101 -18.21 -1.19 17.46
N GLY A 102 -17.75 -0.05 17.92
CA GLY A 102 -18.60 1.13 18.11
C GLY A 102 -19.18 1.70 16.83
N SER A 103 -18.60 1.39 15.66
CA SER A 103 -19.11 1.68 14.33
C SER A 103 -18.40 0.83 13.28
N ARG A 104 -18.59 1.11 11.99
CA ARG A 104 -17.98 0.37 10.88
C ARG A 104 -16.46 0.38 10.97
N ILE A 105 -15.85 -0.80 10.86
CA ILE A 105 -14.40 -0.98 10.87
C ILE A 105 -13.85 -0.63 9.50
N VAL A 106 -12.85 0.24 9.46
CA VAL A 106 -12.18 0.70 8.22
C VAL A 106 -10.74 0.22 8.13
N ALA A 107 -10.08 -0.10 9.25
CA ALA A 107 -8.75 -0.67 9.26
C ALA A 107 -8.60 -1.74 10.34
N GLY A 108 -7.95 -2.81 10.01
CA GLY A 108 -7.71 -3.94 10.91
C GLY A 108 -7.52 -5.25 10.15
N VAL A 109 -7.15 -6.29 10.83
CA VAL A 109 -7.02 -6.46 12.28
C VAL A 109 -5.54 -6.46 12.66
N GLY A 110 -5.19 -5.71 13.71
CA GLY A 110 -3.90 -5.85 14.39
C GLY A 110 -4.03 -6.79 15.57
N THR A 111 -3.07 -7.67 15.81
CA THR A 111 -3.09 -8.57 16.96
C THR A 111 -1.70 -9.03 17.39
N ASP A 112 -1.53 -9.29 18.69
CA ASP A 112 -0.43 -10.04 19.29
C ASP A 112 -0.86 -11.45 19.76
N GLY A 113 -2.10 -11.85 19.43
CA GLY A 113 -2.73 -13.08 19.87
C GLY A 113 -3.51 -12.97 21.18
N MET A 114 -3.23 -11.96 22.01
CA MET A 114 -3.91 -11.67 23.28
C MET A 114 -4.81 -10.43 23.20
N HIS A 115 -4.43 -9.46 22.37
CA HIS A 115 -5.17 -8.23 22.12
C HIS A 115 -5.44 -8.09 20.63
N GLN A 116 -6.60 -7.51 20.30
CA GLN A 116 -7.00 -7.19 18.94
C GLN A 116 -7.30 -5.71 18.84
N ALA A 117 -6.82 -5.08 17.78
CA ALA A 117 -7.07 -3.65 17.53
C ALA A 117 -7.66 -3.46 16.13
N VAL A 118 -8.66 -2.60 16.06
CA VAL A 118 -9.30 -2.15 14.82
C VAL A 118 -9.45 -0.64 14.83
N VAL A 119 -9.63 -0.03 13.65
CA VAL A 119 -9.98 1.40 13.54
C VAL A 119 -11.34 1.51 12.90
N THR A 120 -12.16 2.39 13.44
CA THR A 120 -13.53 2.64 12.98
C THR A 120 -13.61 3.89 12.10
N ASP A 121 -14.69 4.02 11.34
CA ASP A 121 -15.00 5.20 10.50
C ASP A 121 -15.27 6.48 11.30
N ARG A 122 -15.34 6.38 12.64
CA ARG A 122 -15.35 7.54 13.55
C ARG A 122 -13.95 8.06 13.87
N GLY A 123 -12.90 7.46 13.30
CA GLY A 123 -11.52 7.84 13.60
C GLY A 123 -11.09 7.42 15.00
N GLU A 124 -11.59 6.29 15.50
CA GLU A 124 -11.24 5.74 16.80
C GLU A 124 -10.51 4.40 16.62
N VAL A 125 -9.41 4.20 17.35
CA VAL A 125 -8.82 2.87 17.54
C VAL A 125 -9.52 2.23 18.73
N GLU A 126 -10.00 0.98 18.54
CA GLU A 126 -10.64 0.18 19.59
C GLU A 126 -9.83 -1.08 19.83
N VAL A 127 -9.71 -1.45 21.11
CA VAL A 127 -8.91 -2.62 21.53
C VAL A 127 -9.78 -3.58 22.34
N TYR A 128 -9.57 -4.87 22.05
CA TYR A 128 -10.29 -5.99 22.62
C TYR A 128 -9.31 -7.01 23.21
N ASP A 129 -9.75 -7.76 24.22
CA ASP A 129 -8.97 -8.84 24.83
C ASP A 129 -9.09 -10.17 24.03
N ALA A 130 -8.44 -11.22 24.52
CA ALA A 130 -8.41 -12.54 23.90
C ALA A 130 -9.80 -13.18 23.76
N GLU A 131 -10.75 -12.80 24.58
CA GLU A 131 -12.14 -13.26 24.62
C GLU A 131 -13.07 -12.38 23.75
N GLY A 132 -12.53 -11.33 23.10
CA GLY A 132 -13.30 -10.39 22.28
C GLY A 132 -14.03 -9.32 23.11
N LYS A 133 -13.68 -9.15 24.38
CA LYS A 133 -14.27 -8.12 25.23
C LYS A 133 -13.56 -6.79 24.99
N PHE A 134 -14.34 -5.73 24.80
CA PHE A 134 -13.85 -4.37 24.68
C PHE A 134 -13.04 -3.93 25.91
N ILE A 135 -11.84 -3.35 25.69
CA ILE A 135 -10.99 -2.83 26.76
C ILE A 135 -11.03 -1.31 26.77
N TRP A 136 -10.61 -0.67 25.67
CA TRP A 136 -10.55 0.79 25.58
C TRP A 136 -10.64 1.27 24.12
N ARG A 137 -10.88 2.56 23.96
CA ARG A 137 -10.79 3.27 22.68
C ARG A 137 -10.07 4.59 22.84
N ALA A 138 -9.47 5.06 21.74
CA ALA A 138 -8.85 6.39 21.67
C ALA A 138 -9.11 7.02 20.30
N THR A 139 -9.35 8.33 20.29
CA THR A 139 -9.55 9.11 19.07
C THR A 139 -8.21 9.38 18.38
N LEU A 140 -8.16 9.21 17.07
CA LEU A 140 -6.98 9.45 16.23
C LEU A 140 -6.97 10.89 15.70
N SER A 141 -5.81 11.34 15.22
CA SER A 141 -5.62 12.68 14.66
C SER A 141 -6.16 12.84 13.23
N ALA A 142 -6.21 11.74 12.48
CA ALA A 142 -6.68 11.68 11.10
C ALA A 142 -7.14 10.26 10.77
N GLU A 143 -7.70 10.09 9.59
CA GLU A 143 -8.14 8.80 9.06
C GLU A 143 -6.95 7.85 8.80
N THR A 144 -7.23 6.56 8.77
CA THR A 144 -6.30 5.52 8.35
C THR A 144 -7.04 4.31 7.79
N ASP A 145 -6.45 3.71 6.79
CA ASP A 145 -6.76 2.40 6.20
C ASP A 145 -5.72 1.33 6.59
N VAL A 146 -4.70 1.73 7.36
CA VAL A 146 -3.59 0.86 7.77
C VAL A 146 -3.97 0.14 9.06
N PRO A 147 -3.91 -1.21 9.09
CA PRO A 147 -4.13 -1.97 10.32
C PRO A 147 -3.22 -1.51 11.46
N PRO A 148 -3.74 -1.38 12.69
CA PRO A 148 -2.89 -1.15 13.85
C PRO A 148 -1.82 -2.23 13.99
N LEU A 149 -0.62 -1.86 14.42
CA LEU A 149 0.42 -2.81 14.78
C LEU A 149 0.36 -3.06 16.30
N VAL A 150 0.03 -4.29 16.70
CA VAL A 150 -0.16 -4.69 18.09
C VAL A 150 0.99 -5.57 18.54
N GLY A 151 1.52 -5.31 19.72
CA GLY A 151 2.59 -6.12 20.33
C GLY A 151 3.56 -5.29 21.16
N GLN A 152 4.49 -5.93 21.83
CA GLN A 152 5.52 -5.29 22.66
C GLN A 152 4.96 -4.31 23.73
N GLY A 153 3.73 -4.56 24.19
CA GLY A 153 3.01 -3.68 25.13
C GLY A 153 2.41 -2.42 24.50
N LEU A 154 2.38 -2.33 23.17
CA LEU A 154 1.91 -1.17 22.43
C LEU A 154 0.83 -1.53 21.41
N VAL A 155 -0.08 -0.58 21.18
CA VAL A 155 -0.90 -0.48 19.98
C VAL A 155 -0.43 0.73 19.20
N VAL A 156 0.10 0.51 18.00
CA VAL A 156 0.68 1.57 17.15
C VAL A 156 -0.22 1.80 15.96
N VAL A 157 -0.60 3.05 15.73
CA VAL A 157 -1.46 3.46 14.61
C VAL A 157 -0.72 4.49 13.77
N LYS A 158 -0.74 4.30 12.45
CA LYS A 158 -0.25 5.26 11.46
C LYS A 158 -1.45 5.88 10.76
N THR A 159 -1.51 7.20 10.73
CA THR A 159 -2.61 7.98 10.14
C THR A 159 -2.18 8.67 8.84
N SER A 160 -3.15 9.10 8.03
CA SER A 160 -2.93 9.71 6.71
C SER A 160 -2.16 11.04 6.77
N ASP A 161 -2.18 11.73 7.92
CA ASP A 161 -1.38 12.92 8.20
C ASP A 161 0.10 12.62 8.50
N THR A 162 0.58 11.40 8.16
CA THR A 162 1.94 10.88 8.40
C THR A 162 2.34 10.76 9.87
N ARG A 163 1.37 10.80 10.77
CA ARG A 163 1.61 10.58 12.19
C ARG A 163 1.61 9.10 12.54
N ILE A 164 2.53 8.71 13.42
CA ILE A 164 2.56 7.39 14.04
C ILE A 164 2.38 7.60 15.54
N THR A 165 1.32 7.04 16.09
CA THR A 165 0.98 7.18 17.51
C THR A 165 0.99 5.81 18.18
N ALA A 166 1.64 5.71 19.33
CA ALA A 166 1.62 4.50 20.16
C ALA A 166 0.83 4.74 21.45
N PHE A 167 -0.01 3.78 21.74
CA PHE A 167 -0.80 3.69 22.95
C PHE A 167 -0.33 2.52 23.80
N ASP A 168 -0.44 2.64 25.10
CA ASP A 168 -0.29 1.51 26.01
C ASP A 168 -1.38 0.47 25.72
N ILE A 169 -0.98 -0.79 25.54
CA ILE A 169 -1.89 -1.84 25.13
C ILE A 169 -3.01 -2.12 26.15
N VAL A 170 -2.74 -1.90 27.45
CA VAL A 170 -3.67 -2.20 28.54
C VAL A 170 -4.53 -0.99 28.90
N THR A 171 -3.90 0.20 28.98
CA THR A 171 -4.59 1.40 29.51
C THR A 171 -5.17 2.29 28.43
N GLY A 172 -4.69 2.18 27.16
CA GLY A 172 -5.05 3.09 26.09
C GLY A 172 -4.42 4.47 26.19
N GLU A 173 -3.56 4.71 27.20
CA GLU A 173 -2.85 5.98 27.33
C GLU A 173 -1.83 6.15 26.20
N ARG A 174 -1.79 7.36 25.62
CA ARG A 174 -0.80 7.68 24.60
C ARG A 174 0.61 7.72 25.20
N ARG A 175 1.46 6.81 24.76
CA ARG A 175 2.87 6.74 25.19
C ARG A 175 3.74 7.77 24.46
N TRP A 176 3.57 7.88 23.16
CA TRP A 176 4.31 8.83 22.32
C TRP A 176 3.61 9.01 20.96
N HIS A 177 4.06 10.00 20.21
CA HIS A 177 3.77 10.13 18.78
C HIS A 177 5.03 10.59 18.03
N TYR A 178 5.12 10.18 16.79
CA TYR A 178 6.10 10.64 15.81
C TYR A 178 5.35 11.36 14.68
N GLN A 179 5.88 12.50 14.22
CA GLN A 179 5.32 13.23 13.09
C GLN A 179 6.29 13.14 11.92
N GLY A 180 5.88 12.45 10.85
CA GLY A 180 6.59 12.40 9.58
C GLY A 180 6.39 13.66 8.74
N GLN A 181 7.13 13.74 7.64
CA GLN A 181 6.93 14.78 6.62
C GLN A 181 5.98 14.25 5.56
N ALA A 182 4.89 14.98 5.31
CA ALA A 182 3.96 14.66 4.22
C ALA A 182 4.50 15.24 2.91
N PRO A 183 4.67 14.46 1.84
CA PRO A 183 4.90 14.98 0.51
C PRO A 183 3.63 15.67 -0.02
N ALA A 184 3.78 16.46 -1.09
CA ALA A 184 2.65 17.19 -1.69
C ALA A 184 1.58 16.25 -2.27
N LEU A 185 2.00 15.09 -2.78
CA LEU A 185 1.13 14.01 -3.28
C LEU A 185 1.59 12.68 -2.72
N THR A 186 0.62 11.81 -2.45
CA THR A 186 0.83 10.42 -2.02
C THR A 186 -0.07 9.50 -2.82
N LEU A 187 0.34 8.25 -3.01
CA LEU A 187 -0.49 7.22 -3.64
C LEU A 187 -1.63 6.75 -2.73
N GLN A 188 -1.60 7.13 -1.44
CA GLN A 188 -2.39 6.47 -0.40
C GLN A 188 -2.24 4.94 -0.48
N ALA A 189 -1.03 4.49 -0.84
CA ALA A 189 -0.73 3.08 -0.96
C ALA A 189 -0.91 2.39 0.38
N PHE A 190 -1.48 1.19 0.34
CA PHE A 190 -1.64 0.35 1.53
C PHE A 190 -0.26 -0.04 2.05
N ASN A 191 0.26 0.70 3.04
CA ASN A 191 1.59 0.52 3.62
C ASN A 191 1.50 0.15 5.09
N GLN A 192 1.53 -1.14 5.35
CA GLN A 192 1.46 -1.69 6.71
C GLN A 192 2.77 -1.49 7.47
N MET A 193 2.67 -1.44 8.78
CA MET A 193 3.81 -1.49 9.69
C MET A 193 4.20 -2.94 10.01
N ALA A 194 5.44 -3.14 10.44
CA ALA A 194 5.94 -4.44 10.90
C ALA A 194 6.82 -4.30 12.13
N TRP A 195 6.81 -5.32 13.00
CA TRP A 195 7.82 -5.46 14.05
C TRP A 195 9.15 -5.93 13.47
N SER A 196 10.25 -5.40 14.00
CA SER A 196 11.61 -5.83 13.69
C SER A 196 12.47 -5.80 14.95
N PRO A 197 13.68 -6.39 14.94
CA PRO A 197 14.65 -6.23 16.03
C PRO A 197 15.01 -4.77 16.35
N ALA A 198 14.92 -3.87 15.34
CA ALA A 198 15.14 -2.43 15.52
C ALA A 198 13.92 -1.70 16.11
N GLY A 199 12.77 -2.36 16.21
CA GLY A 199 11.50 -1.79 16.66
C GLY A 199 10.43 -1.81 15.58
N ILE A 200 9.74 -0.69 15.36
CA ILE A 200 8.62 -0.55 14.43
C ILE A 200 9.14 -0.09 13.08
N LEU A 201 8.89 -0.85 12.03
CA LEU A 201 9.12 -0.44 10.65
C LEU A 201 7.86 0.17 10.07
N ALA A 202 7.99 1.35 9.48
CA ALA A 202 6.89 2.07 8.85
C ALA A 202 7.33 2.62 7.48
N GLY A 203 6.72 2.12 6.42
CA GLY A 203 6.86 2.69 5.08
C GLY A 203 6.32 4.12 5.04
N GLN A 204 7.03 5.03 4.37
CA GLN A 204 6.66 6.43 4.22
C GLN A 204 6.29 6.74 2.76
N ALA A 205 5.45 7.75 2.59
CA ALA A 205 5.02 8.23 1.28
C ALA A 205 6.10 8.96 0.47
N ASN A 206 7.31 9.03 0.96
CA ASN A 206 8.46 9.65 0.27
C ASN A 206 9.53 8.62 -0.14
N GLY A 207 9.14 7.34 -0.27
CA GLY A 207 10.04 6.26 -0.65
C GLY A 207 11.04 5.84 0.44
N ARG A 208 10.76 6.16 1.71
CA ARG A 208 11.64 5.85 2.83
C ARG A 208 11.03 4.81 3.76
N LEU A 209 11.87 3.98 4.34
CA LEU A 209 11.50 3.06 5.41
C LEU A 209 12.07 3.58 6.73
N LEU A 210 11.16 4.01 7.59
CA LEU A 210 11.50 4.51 8.92
C LEU A 210 11.45 3.37 9.93
N ALA A 211 12.49 3.25 10.76
CA ALA A 211 12.48 2.42 11.96
C ALA A 211 12.38 3.29 13.20
N LEU A 212 11.38 3.02 14.05
CA LEU A 212 11.18 3.66 15.34
C LEU A 212 11.43 2.67 16.47
N GLY A 213 12.20 3.06 17.44
CA GLY A 213 12.29 2.31 18.70
C GLY A 213 10.95 2.30 19.45
N LEU A 214 10.81 1.43 20.47
CA LEU A 214 9.61 1.34 21.29
C LEU A 214 9.27 2.64 22.04
N ASN A 215 10.21 3.55 22.14
CA ASN A 215 10.06 4.89 22.72
C ASN A 215 9.69 5.97 21.70
N GLY A 216 9.44 5.60 20.44
CA GLY A 216 9.07 6.52 19.35
C GLY A 216 10.23 7.31 18.74
N LYS A 217 11.48 7.04 19.14
CA LYS A 217 12.65 7.72 18.56
C LYS A 217 13.10 7.00 17.29
N PRO A 218 13.46 7.74 16.24
CA PRO A 218 14.07 7.14 15.04
C PRO A 218 15.35 6.38 15.36
N VAL A 219 15.44 5.15 14.85
CA VAL A 219 16.64 4.31 14.91
C VAL A 219 17.42 4.45 13.60
N PHE A 220 16.73 4.36 12.49
CA PHE A 220 17.25 4.67 11.16
C PHE A 220 16.11 5.10 10.23
N ASP A 221 16.51 5.68 9.11
CA ASP A 221 15.61 6.12 8.05
C ASP A 221 16.28 5.83 6.70
N ALA A 222 15.85 4.74 6.05
CA ALA A 222 16.49 4.18 4.87
C ALA A 222 15.73 4.54 3.59
N VAL A 223 16.46 4.82 2.51
CA VAL A 223 15.90 5.08 1.19
C VAL A 223 15.61 3.77 0.47
N ILE A 224 14.34 3.52 0.15
CA ILE A 224 13.88 2.38 -0.65
C ILE A 224 13.76 2.79 -2.12
N GLY A 225 13.31 4.00 -2.37
CA GLY A 225 13.22 4.57 -3.69
C GLY A 225 13.45 6.07 -3.68
N GLN A 226 13.87 6.62 -4.82
CA GLN A 226 14.05 8.07 -5.00
C GLN A 226 13.09 8.58 -6.05
N ALA A 227 12.37 9.65 -5.71
CA ALA A 227 11.48 10.31 -6.65
C ALA A 227 12.24 10.75 -7.91
N ALA A 228 11.77 10.35 -9.07
CA ALA A 228 12.35 10.69 -10.37
C ALA A 228 11.24 11.18 -11.29
N GLY A 229 11.56 12.13 -12.17
CA GLY A 229 10.61 12.69 -13.11
C GLY A 229 10.48 14.20 -13.01
N ILE A 230 9.73 14.78 -13.93
CA ILE A 230 9.50 16.22 -14.07
C ILE A 230 8.20 16.64 -13.41
N THR A 231 7.17 15.80 -13.54
CA THR A 231 5.84 16.06 -12.98
C THR A 231 5.70 15.50 -11.57
N GLU A 232 4.77 16.04 -10.79
CA GLU A 232 4.49 15.55 -9.43
C GLU A 232 3.98 14.09 -9.45
N VAL A 233 3.27 13.68 -10.49
CA VAL A 233 2.79 12.29 -10.64
C VAL A 233 3.94 11.31 -10.91
N GLU A 234 4.91 11.69 -11.77
CA GLU A 234 6.10 10.88 -12.03
C GLU A 234 7.00 10.74 -10.78
N ARG A 235 6.85 11.66 -9.82
CA ARG A 235 7.64 11.69 -8.58
C ARG A 235 6.99 10.93 -7.43
N LEU A 236 5.81 10.32 -7.64
CA LEU A 236 5.19 9.47 -6.63
C LEU A 236 6.07 8.25 -6.35
N ILE A 237 6.41 8.03 -5.08
CA ILE A 237 7.35 6.97 -4.68
C ILE A 237 7.06 6.47 -3.26
N ASP A 238 5.89 5.98 -3.04
CA ASP A 238 5.51 5.45 -1.74
C ASP A 238 6.12 4.07 -1.49
N VAL A 239 6.56 3.81 -0.26
CA VAL A 239 6.82 2.43 0.18
C VAL A 239 5.48 1.71 0.29
N VAL A 240 5.36 0.55 -0.35
CA VAL A 240 4.09 -0.16 -0.52
C VAL A 240 4.07 -1.47 0.25
N GLY A 241 2.88 -1.85 0.68
CA GLY A 241 2.61 -3.10 1.39
C GLY A 241 3.28 -3.21 2.76
N ARG A 242 3.37 -4.42 3.26
CA ARG A 242 4.01 -4.72 4.55
C ARG A 242 5.49 -5.03 4.32
N PRO A 243 6.42 -4.43 5.06
CA PRO A 243 7.81 -4.86 5.06
C PRO A 243 7.92 -6.32 5.51
N TRP A 244 8.68 -7.13 4.78
CA TRP A 244 9.03 -8.47 5.23
C TRP A 244 10.22 -8.41 6.18
N VAL A 245 10.19 -9.19 7.26
CA VAL A 245 11.22 -9.14 8.30
C VAL A 245 11.48 -10.53 8.83
N ASP A 246 12.76 -10.88 8.95
CA ASP A 246 13.24 -11.98 9.76
C ASP A 246 14.32 -11.52 10.79
N ASN A 247 15.05 -12.46 11.39
CA ASN A 247 16.06 -12.15 12.38
C ASN A 247 17.30 -11.44 11.80
N GLN A 248 17.54 -11.51 10.50
CA GLN A 248 18.74 -11.00 9.84
C GLN A 248 18.43 -9.90 8.82
N LEU A 249 17.33 -10.07 8.07
CA LEU A 249 16.97 -9.22 6.97
C LEU A 249 15.59 -8.57 7.19
N MET A 250 15.45 -7.40 6.61
CA MET A 250 14.17 -6.76 6.35
C MET A 250 14.14 -6.29 4.90
N CYS A 251 13.01 -6.47 4.23
CA CYS A 251 12.84 -6.08 2.83
C CYS A 251 11.62 -5.19 2.70
N ALA A 252 11.73 -4.16 1.87
CA ALA A 252 10.62 -3.27 1.54
C ALA A 252 10.65 -2.92 0.05
N ALA A 253 9.49 -2.71 -0.54
CA ALA A 253 9.32 -2.29 -1.92
C ALA A 253 8.76 -0.87 -1.99
N ALA A 254 9.17 -0.11 -3.00
CA ALA A 254 8.60 1.18 -3.31
C ALA A 254 7.96 1.18 -4.70
N PHE A 255 6.82 1.84 -4.82
CA PHE A 255 6.19 2.12 -6.11
C PHE A 255 7.16 2.89 -7.01
N GLN A 256 7.27 2.52 -8.28
CA GLN A 256 8.24 3.08 -9.25
C GLN A 256 9.69 3.10 -8.75
N GLY A 257 10.03 2.21 -7.82
CA GLY A 257 11.32 2.24 -7.12
C GLY A 257 12.07 0.94 -7.17
N ASN A 258 12.45 0.47 -6.00
CA ASN A 258 13.23 -0.75 -5.82
C ASN A 258 12.59 -1.67 -4.78
N LEU A 259 12.91 -2.94 -4.87
CA LEU A 259 12.89 -3.86 -3.73
C LEU A 259 14.26 -3.79 -3.07
N VAL A 260 14.29 -3.41 -1.80
CA VAL A 260 15.53 -3.23 -1.04
C VAL A 260 15.49 -4.15 0.16
N CYS A 261 16.54 -4.95 0.34
CA CYS A 261 16.75 -5.76 1.53
C CYS A 261 17.94 -5.24 2.32
N MET A 262 17.75 -5.10 3.62
CA MET A 262 18.67 -4.49 4.57
C MET A 262 18.81 -5.37 5.79
N SER A 263 19.87 -5.13 6.58
CA SER A 263 20.00 -5.72 7.91
C SER A 263 18.85 -5.28 8.82
N SER A 264 18.16 -6.23 9.45
CA SER A 264 17.02 -5.99 10.34
C SER A 264 17.39 -5.23 11.62
N THR A 265 18.70 -5.18 11.97
CA THR A 265 19.18 -4.55 13.21
C THR A 265 19.62 -3.10 13.03
N ASN A 266 20.24 -2.75 11.88
CA ASN A 266 20.87 -1.44 11.70
C ASN A 266 20.53 -0.74 10.36
N GLY A 267 19.72 -1.37 9.50
CA GLY A 267 19.31 -0.78 8.24
C GLY A 267 20.39 -0.71 7.15
N GLN A 268 21.53 -1.38 7.32
CA GLN A 268 22.55 -1.42 6.29
C GLN A 268 22.07 -2.20 5.06
N LEU A 269 22.26 -1.64 3.87
CA LEU A 269 21.90 -2.27 2.61
C LEU A 269 22.64 -3.59 2.42
N VAL A 270 21.89 -4.66 2.12
CA VAL A 270 22.44 -5.97 1.74
C VAL A 270 22.35 -6.14 0.23
N TRP A 271 21.19 -5.93 -0.36
CA TRP A 271 20.99 -5.93 -1.82
C TRP A 271 19.76 -5.12 -2.22
N ASN A 272 19.67 -4.77 -3.50
CA ASN A 272 18.50 -4.15 -4.09
C ASN A 272 18.27 -4.66 -5.52
N ALA A 273 17.01 -4.54 -5.97
CA ALA A 273 16.61 -4.78 -7.35
C ALA A 273 15.58 -3.74 -7.78
N LYS A 274 15.66 -3.29 -9.03
CA LYS A 274 14.64 -2.40 -9.58
C LYS A 274 13.35 -3.21 -9.79
N VAL A 275 12.27 -2.77 -9.18
CA VAL A 275 10.95 -3.42 -9.25
C VAL A 275 9.90 -2.32 -9.28
N ASP A 276 8.93 -2.46 -10.16
CA ASP A 276 7.70 -1.66 -10.11
C ASP A 276 6.63 -2.50 -9.43
N SER A 277 6.32 -2.18 -8.18
CA SER A 277 5.39 -2.96 -7.36
C SER A 277 4.37 -2.06 -6.68
N VAL A 278 3.15 -2.57 -6.53
CA VAL A 278 2.07 -1.97 -5.74
C VAL A 278 1.82 -2.73 -4.43
N THR A 279 2.58 -3.80 -4.18
CA THR A 279 2.48 -4.64 -2.98
C THR A 279 3.83 -4.81 -2.30
N GLY A 280 3.81 -5.20 -1.03
CA GLY A 280 5.01 -5.53 -0.29
C GLY A 280 5.62 -6.88 -0.68
N PRO A 281 6.88 -7.12 -0.30
CA PRO A 281 7.54 -8.40 -0.51
C PRO A 281 6.97 -9.48 0.41
N VAL A 282 7.01 -10.73 -0.09
CA VAL A 282 6.73 -11.96 0.68
C VAL A 282 7.89 -12.93 0.48
N ALA A 283 8.29 -13.64 1.51
CA ALA A 283 9.32 -14.68 1.44
C ALA A 283 9.00 -15.84 2.39
#